data_4f9d9a724395a61c4f9f6465906c7bff
#
_entry.id   4f9d9a724395a61c4f9f6465906c7bff
#
_cell.length_a   1.000
_cell.length_b   1.000
_cell.length_c   1.000
_cell.angle_alpha   90.00
_cell.angle_beta   90.00
_cell.angle_gamma   90.00
#
_symmetry.space_group_name_H-M   'P 1'
#
loop_
_entity.id
_entity.type
_entity.pdbx_description
1 polymer ?
#
loop_
_entity_poly.entity_id
_entity_poly.type
_entity_poly.pdbx_seq_one_letter_code
_entity_poly.pdbx_strand_id
1 'polypeptide(L)'
;GSSRNGYLSISGENNVASVATMTVTYDVSTHTWIKSNSGNVTFPAAAFGSPTPVSRFCSGTVTPNGTVMVSEEALTGGDTNGDGYEDIGWIIEIDPATRTVIESDATHAGVDKLWAIGRASRENVVIAPDNQTLYTGADDPTNGFVYKFIATTPGNFSSGQLYVLVTT
;
A
#
# COMPACT_ATOMS: atom_id res chain seq x y z
N GLY A 1 25.86 2.05 10.07
CA GLY A 1 25.65 0.98 11.02
C GLY A 1 24.56 0.06 10.47
N SER A 2 24.84 -1.22 10.30
CA SER A 2 23.81 -2.18 9.91
C SER A 2 22.77 -2.28 11.02
N SER A 3 21.55 -1.84 10.77
CA SER A 3 20.43 -2.10 11.67
C SER A 3 20.23 -3.61 11.73
N ARG A 4 20.31 -4.17 12.92
CA ARG A 4 20.03 -5.60 13.18
C ARG A 4 18.58 -5.85 13.51
N ASN A 5 17.77 -4.81 13.46
CA ASN A 5 16.34 -4.85 13.74
C ASN A 5 15.59 -4.31 12.53
N GLY A 6 14.43 -4.86 12.29
CA GLY A 6 13.55 -4.44 11.21
C GLY A 6 12.15 -4.99 11.37
N TYR A 7 11.33 -4.70 10.36
CA TYR A 7 10.01 -5.28 10.24
C TYR A 7 9.95 -6.18 9.01
N LEU A 8 9.23 -7.30 9.12
CA LEU A 8 8.81 -8.11 8.00
C LEU A 8 7.31 -7.90 7.83
N SER A 9 6.89 -7.58 6.61
CA SER A 9 5.49 -7.47 6.22
C SER A 9 5.13 -8.61 5.27
N ILE A 10 3.96 -9.20 5.46
CA ILE A 10 3.44 -10.29 4.64
C ILE A 10 2.01 -9.91 4.26
N SER A 11 1.75 -9.77 2.97
CA SER A 11 0.42 -9.55 2.42
C SER A 11 -0.25 -10.87 2.04
N GLY A 12 -1.56 -10.94 2.21
CA GLY A 12 -2.38 -12.09 1.82
C GLY A 12 -3.30 -11.73 0.66
N GLU A 13 -3.11 -12.41 -0.48
CA GLU A 13 -3.93 -12.25 -1.67
C GLU A 13 -5.22 -13.08 -1.57
N ASN A 14 -6.16 -12.58 -0.80
CA ASN A 14 -7.47 -13.18 -0.59
C ASN A 14 -8.59 -12.18 -0.91
N ASN A 15 -9.81 -12.66 -1.12
CA ASN A 15 -10.98 -11.79 -1.34
C ASN A 15 -11.23 -10.83 -0.15
N VAL A 16 -10.90 -11.27 1.06
CA VAL A 16 -10.74 -10.41 2.23
C VAL A 16 -9.26 -10.39 2.54
N ALA A 17 -8.56 -9.37 2.03
CA ALA A 17 -7.13 -9.28 2.14
C ALA A 17 -6.66 -8.98 3.57
N SER A 18 -5.43 -9.31 3.85
CA SER A 18 -4.81 -9.05 5.14
C SER A 18 -3.33 -8.70 4.99
N VAL A 19 -2.80 -7.94 5.93
CA VAL A 19 -1.36 -7.74 6.08
C VAL A 19 -0.98 -8.07 7.51
N ALA A 20 0.03 -8.92 7.66
CA ALA A 20 0.65 -9.18 8.95
C ALA A 20 2.04 -8.53 8.98
N THR A 21 2.38 -7.92 10.11
CA THR A 21 3.74 -7.41 10.35
C THR A 21 4.33 -8.06 11.59
N MET A 22 5.65 -8.16 11.61
CA MET A 22 6.39 -8.68 12.75
C MET A 22 7.72 -7.96 12.88
N THR A 23 8.17 -7.78 14.12
CA THR A 23 9.52 -7.32 14.39
C THR A 23 10.50 -8.48 14.18
N VAL A 24 11.60 -8.23 13.52
CA VAL A 24 12.69 -9.20 13.33
C VAL A 24 13.99 -8.61 13.84
N THR A 25 14.77 -9.43 14.53
CA THR A 25 16.10 -9.10 15.06
C THR A 25 17.10 -10.12 14.56
N TYR A 26 18.22 -9.68 14.00
CA TYR A 26 19.29 -10.56 13.57
C TYR A 26 20.19 -10.93 14.74
N ASP A 27 20.25 -12.21 15.08
CA ASP A 27 21.18 -12.76 16.06
C ASP A 27 22.49 -13.15 15.34
N VAL A 28 23.56 -12.44 15.68
CA VAL A 28 24.88 -12.67 15.07
C VAL A 28 25.57 -13.91 15.56
N SER A 29 25.19 -14.44 16.71
CA SER A 29 25.80 -15.67 17.26
C SER A 29 25.31 -16.93 16.57
N THR A 30 24.04 -16.94 16.19
CA THR A 30 23.37 -18.06 15.51
C THR A 30 23.19 -17.84 14.02
N HIS A 31 23.49 -16.61 13.51
CA HIS A 31 23.23 -16.21 12.13
C HIS A 31 21.77 -16.35 11.69
N THR A 32 20.82 -16.13 12.61
CA THR A 32 19.40 -16.28 12.36
C THR A 32 18.61 -15.00 12.63
N TRP A 33 17.46 -14.88 11.96
CA TRP A 33 16.49 -13.86 12.27
C TRP A 33 15.48 -14.36 13.31
N ILE A 34 15.33 -13.65 14.40
CA ILE A 34 14.38 -13.95 15.46
C ILE A 34 13.17 -13.07 15.29
N LYS A 35 12.01 -13.71 15.15
CA LYS A 35 10.71 -13.04 15.06
C LYS A 35 10.16 -12.73 16.45
N SER A 36 9.59 -11.55 16.60
CA SER A 36 8.81 -11.14 17.78
C SER A 36 7.68 -10.21 17.40
N ASN A 37 6.78 -9.95 18.32
CA ASN A 37 5.72 -8.93 18.21
C ASN A 37 4.97 -8.94 16.86
N SER A 38 4.41 -10.10 16.46
CA SER A 38 3.63 -10.24 15.24
C SER A 38 2.15 -9.91 15.45
N GLY A 39 1.51 -9.35 14.44
CA GLY A 39 0.07 -9.09 14.44
C GLY A 39 -0.41 -8.62 13.07
N ASN A 40 -1.73 -8.58 12.91
CA ASN A 40 -2.36 -8.10 11.69
C ASN A 40 -2.52 -6.57 11.72
N VAL A 41 -2.45 -5.97 10.54
CA VAL A 41 -2.84 -4.57 10.32
C VAL A 41 -4.36 -4.47 10.44
N THR A 42 -4.82 -3.39 11.07
CA THR A 42 -6.24 -3.06 11.15
C THR A 42 -6.62 -2.12 10.02
N PHE A 43 -7.56 -2.54 9.18
CA PHE A 43 -8.13 -1.71 8.12
C PHE A 43 -9.48 -1.16 8.58
N PRO A 44 -9.67 0.17 8.57
CA PRO A 44 -10.89 0.80 9.08
C PRO A 44 -12.04 0.62 8.09
N ALA A 45 -12.95 -0.32 8.35
CA ALA A 45 -14.07 -0.62 7.48
C ALA A 45 -15.02 0.58 7.28
N ALA A 46 -15.13 1.47 8.26
CA ALA A 46 -15.94 2.69 8.13
C ALA A 46 -15.38 3.68 7.10
N ALA A 47 -14.05 3.72 6.91
CA ALA A 47 -13.40 4.58 5.93
C ALA A 47 -13.19 3.89 4.57
N PHE A 48 -13.06 2.56 4.58
CA PHE A 48 -12.65 1.79 3.40
C PHE A 48 -13.80 1.01 2.73
N GLY A 49 -15.01 1.12 3.25
CA GLY A 49 -16.16 0.36 2.78
C GLY A 49 -16.39 -0.95 3.55
N SER A 50 -17.60 -1.47 3.48
CA SER A 50 -18.06 -2.64 4.21
C SER A 50 -18.91 -3.53 3.30
N PRO A 51 -18.87 -4.86 3.43
CA PRO A 51 -18.18 -5.65 4.47
C PRO A 51 -16.70 -5.96 4.16
N THR A 52 -16.19 -5.56 2.99
CA THR A 52 -14.83 -5.90 2.55
C THR A 52 -14.02 -4.63 2.38
N PRO A 53 -13.31 -4.17 3.42
CA PRO A 53 -12.57 -2.90 3.37
C PRO A 53 -11.35 -2.96 2.45
N VAL A 54 -10.78 -4.14 2.23
CA VAL A 54 -9.61 -4.38 1.40
C VAL A 54 -9.68 -5.73 0.70
N SER A 55 -9.12 -5.86 -0.49
CA SER A 55 -9.19 -7.09 -1.28
C SER A 55 -7.92 -7.35 -2.08
N ARG A 56 -7.49 -8.62 -2.10
CA ARG A 56 -6.44 -9.14 -3.00
C ARG A 56 -5.15 -8.32 -2.99
N PHE A 57 -4.49 -8.24 -1.85
CA PHE A 57 -3.15 -7.64 -1.78
C PHE A 57 -2.13 -8.57 -2.44
N CYS A 58 -1.70 -8.23 -3.64
CA CYS A 58 -0.72 -9.03 -4.35
C CYS A 58 0.68 -8.80 -3.79
N SER A 59 1.19 -7.59 -3.85
CA SER A 59 2.56 -7.28 -3.45
C SER A 59 2.63 -5.98 -2.66
N GLY A 60 3.80 -5.70 -2.12
CA GLY A 60 4.08 -4.49 -1.37
C GLY A 60 5.52 -4.02 -1.55
N THR A 61 5.76 -2.77 -1.27
CA THR A 61 7.09 -2.18 -1.27
C THR A 61 7.35 -1.40 0.02
N VAL A 62 8.61 -1.35 0.41
CA VAL A 62 9.04 -0.50 1.53
C VAL A 62 9.33 0.90 1.00
N THR A 63 8.76 1.90 1.65
CA THR A 63 9.03 3.30 1.31
C THR A 63 10.36 3.75 1.93
N PRO A 64 10.98 4.81 1.41
CA PRO A 64 12.15 5.42 2.04
C PRO A 64 11.92 5.91 3.48
N ASN A 65 10.66 6.14 3.86
CA ASN A 65 10.28 6.53 5.22
C ASN A 65 10.16 5.32 6.18
N GLY A 66 10.34 4.08 5.67
CA GLY A 66 10.22 2.86 6.47
C GLY A 66 8.79 2.36 6.66
N THR A 67 7.83 2.92 5.94
CA THR A 67 6.47 2.41 5.83
C THR A 67 6.37 1.35 4.75
N VAL A 68 5.20 0.73 4.61
CA VAL A 68 4.93 -0.30 3.59
C VAL A 68 3.73 0.13 2.77
N MET A 69 3.87 0.14 1.45
CA MET A 69 2.74 0.24 0.54
C MET A 69 2.31 -1.15 0.09
N VAL A 70 1.00 -1.37 0.05
CA VAL A 70 0.37 -2.58 -0.51
C VAL A 70 -0.62 -2.18 -1.59
N SER A 71 -0.78 -3.02 -2.60
CA SER A 71 -1.62 -2.76 -3.77
C SER A 71 -2.77 -3.74 -3.84
N GLU A 72 -3.98 -3.24 -4.08
CA GLU A 72 -5.16 -4.05 -4.35
C GLU A 72 -5.20 -4.42 -5.83
N GLU A 73 -5.22 -5.72 -6.13
CA GLU A 73 -5.34 -6.25 -7.49
C GLU A 73 -6.79 -6.31 -7.98
N ALA A 74 -7.75 -6.40 -7.08
CA ALA A 74 -9.17 -6.44 -7.45
C ALA A 74 -9.72 -5.05 -7.80
N LEU A 75 -10.73 -5.04 -8.68
CA LEU A 75 -11.55 -3.85 -9.02
C LEU A 75 -13.04 -4.08 -8.74
N THR A 76 -13.36 -5.03 -7.88
CA THR A 76 -14.73 -5.38 -7.51
C THR A 76 -15.24 -4.50 -6.37
N GLY A 77 -16.56 -4.34 -6.30
CA GLY A 77 -17.21 -3.56 -5.26
C GLY A 77 -17.94 -2.35 -5.83
N GLY A 78 -18.28 -1.43 -4.98
CA GLY A 78 -18.91 -0.15 -5.26
C GLY A 78 -18.42 0.84 -4.20
N ASP A 79 -19.01 2.00 -4.14
CA ASP A 79 -18.86 2.97 -3.06
C ASP A 79 -19.90 2.65 -1.97
N THR A 80 -19.51 1.83 -0.98
CA THR A 80 -20.45 1.37 0.06
C THR A 80 -20.50 2.29 1.28
N ASN A 81 -19.51 3.16 1.46
CA ASN A 81 -19.47 4.16 2.52
C ASN A 81 -19.99 5.55 2.08
N GLY A 82 -20.16 5.77 0.76
CA GLY A 82 -20.74 7.00 0.21
C GLY A 82 -19.76 8.19 0.18
N ASP A 83 -18.46 7.92 0.11
CA ASP A 83 -17.42 8.97 0.08
C ASP A 83 -17.11 9.49 -1.34
N GLY A 84 -17.68 8.86 -2.36
CA GLY A 84 -17.50 9.21 -3.77
C GLY A 84 -16.38 8.44 -4.47
N TYR A 85 -15.74 7.50 -3.77
CA TYR A 85 -14.72 6.61 -4.32
C TYR A 85 -15.19 5.16 -4.26
N GLU A 86 -14.84 4.37 -5.25
CA GLU A 86 -15.01 2.91 -5.21
C GLU A 86 -14.16 2.34 -4.07
N ASP A 87 -14.68 1.36 -3.33
CA ASP A 87 -14.00 0.84 -2.12
C ASP A 87 -12.67 0.13 -2.43
N ILE A 88 -12.53 -0.54 -3.58
CA ILE A 88 -11.42 -1.46 -3.90
C ILE A 88 -10.66 -1.03 -5.15
N GLY A 89 -9.37 -1.34 -5.22
CA GLY A 89 -8.48 -1.09 -6.37
C GLY A 89 -7.44 0.01 -6.16
N TRP A 90 -7.04 0.22 -4.93
CA TRP A 90 -6.15 1.31 -4.54
C TRP A 90 -4.83 0.81 -3.96
N ILE A 91 -3.95 1.76 -3.69
CA ILE A 91 -2.73 1.56 -2.91
C ILE A 91 -2.98 2.09 -1.52
N ILE A 92 -2.45 1.39 -0.52
CA ILE A 92 -2.59 1.73 0.90
C ILE A 92 -1.20 1.79 1.51
N GLU A 93 -0.92 2.83 2.29
CA GLU A 93 0.33 2.95 3.04
C GLU A 93 0.11 2.57 4.51
N ILE A 94 1.01 1.78 5.06
CA ILE A 94 0.90 1.15 6.37
C ILE A 94 2.16 1.44 7.19
N ASP A 95 1.98 1.80 8.46
CA ASP A 95 3.06 1.78 9.44
C ASP A 95 3.22 0.35 10.01
N PRO A 96 4.35 -0.33 9.74
CA PRO A 96 4.57 -1.69 10.19
C PRO A 96 4.76 -1.82 11.70
N ALA A 97 5.10 -0.73 12.41
CA ALA A 97 5.32 -0.72 13.85
C ALA A 97 4.01 -0.67 14.62
N THR A 98 3.11 0.22 14.23
CA THR A 98 1.81 0.41 14.86
C THR A 98 0.74 -0.52 14.31
N ARG A 99 0.94 -1.07 13.10
CA ARG A 99 -0.02 -1.90 12.35
C ARG A 99 -1.29 -1.14 12.01
N THR A 100 -1.12 0.10 11.62
CA THR A 100 -2.21 0.98 11.21
C THR A 100 -1.97 1.52 9.82
N VAL A 101 -3.05 1.86 9.13
CA VAL A 101 -2.98 2.62 7.89
C VAL A 101 -2.53 4.04 8.22
N ILE A 102 -1.68 4.60 7.36
CA ILE A 102 -1.25 5.98 7.49
C ILE A 102 -2.35 6.88 6.94
N GLU A 103 -2.72 7.89 7.71
CA GLU A 103 -3.61 8.94 7.25
C GLU A 103 -2.91 9.74 6.15
N SER A 104 -3.42 9.65 4.94
CA SER A 104 -2.79 10.26 3.77
C SER A 104 -3.49 11.54 3.30
N ASP A 105 -4.76 11.71 3.64
CA ASP A 105 -5.54 12.89 3.25
C ASP A 105 -6.41 13.40 4.41
N ALA A 106 -6.01 14.53 4.99
CA ALA A 106 -6.76 15.18 6.07
C ALA A 106 -8.08 15.87 5.61
N THR A 107 -8.35 15.90 4.30
CA THR A 107 -9.59 16.49 3.77
C THR A 107 -10.76 15.54 3.80
N HIS A 108 -10.52 14.24 3.84
CA HIS A 108 -11.51 13.19 4.00
C HIS A 108 -11.41 12.66 5.43
N ALA A 109 -12.22 13.14 6.32
CA ALA A 109 -12.24 12.86 7.76
C ALA A 109 -11.86 11.40 8.14
N GLY A 110 -10.60 11.08 8.18
CA GLY A 110 -10.11 9.76 8.57
C GLY A 110 -8.92 9.25 7.76
N VAL A 111 -8.68 7.96 7.89
CA VAL A 111 -7.59 7.25 7.24
C VAL A 111 -8.03 6.80 5.85
N ASP A 112 -7.31 7.22 4.84
CA ASP A 112 -7.67 7.01 3.44
C ASP A 112 -6.69 6.11 2.70
N LYS A 113 -7.18 5.54 1.60
CA LYS A 113 -6.35 4.98 0.55
C LYS A 113 -5.67 6.09 -0.24
N LEU A 114 -4.63 5.78 -0.99
CA LEU A 114 -3.87 6.77 -1.77
C LEU A 114 -4.60 7.11 -3.09
N TRP A 115 -5.73 7.81 -2.99
CA TRP A 115 -6.62 8.17 -4.11
C TRP A 115 -5.91 8.87 -5.26
N ALA A 116 -4.93 9.72 -4.94
CA ALA A 116 -4.19 10.50 -5.94
C ALA A 116 -3.40 9.64 -6.94
N ILE A 117 -3.01 8.43 -6.55
CA ILE A 117 -2.30 7.49 -7.43
C ILE A 117 -3.27 6.85 -8.45
N GLY A 118 -4.58 7.05 -8.28
CA GLY A 118 -5.62 6.51 -9.15
C GLY A 118 -5.97 5.06 -8.87
N ARG A 119 -7.13 4.63 -9.36
CA ARG A 119 -7.67 3.27 -9.22
C ARG A 119 -7.24 2.38 -10.37
N ALA A 120 -6.66 1.22 -10.09
CA ALA A 120 -6.37 0.17 -11.06
C ALA A 120 -6.10 -1.17 -10.36
N SER A 121 -6.27 -2.28 -11.09
CA SER A 121 -5.80 -3.60 -10.64
C SER A 121 -4.27 -3.60 -10.62
N ARG A 122 -3.65 -3.52 -9.45
CA ARG A 122 -2.20 -3.38 -9.34
C ARG A 122 -1.58 -4.50 -8.55
N GLU A 123 -0.46 -5.01 -9.07
CA GLU A 123 0.31 -6.02 -8.36
C GLU A 123 1.35 -5.39 -7.43
N ASN A 124 2.02 -4.32 -7.85
CA ASN A 124 3.12 -3.73 -7.09
C ASN A 124 3.31 -2.25 -7.41
N VAL A 125 4.10 -1.61 -6.55
CA VAL A 125 4.62 -0.26 -6.74
C VAL A 125 6.13 -0.22 -6.55
N VAL A 126 6.81 0.66 -7.26
CA VAL A 126 8.24 0.93 -7.10
C VAL A 126 8.43 2.41 -6.87
N ILE A 127 9.11 2.77 -5.80
CA ILE A 127 9.42 4.15 -5.47
C ILE A 127 10.86 4.44 -5.92
N ALA A 128 11.04 5.49 -6.71
CA ALA A 128 12.35 5.92 -7.16
C ALA A 128 13.18 6.53 -6.01
N PRO A 129 14.52 6.59 -6.15
CA PRO A 129 15.41 7.12 -5.09
C PRO A 129 15.18 8.59 -4.72
N ASP A 130 14.43 9.35 -5.54
CA ASP A 130 14.02 10.73 -5.24
C ASP A 130 12.95 10.82 -4.16
N ASN A 131 12.40 9.66 -3.72
CA ASN A 131 11.29 9.57 -2.78
C ASN A 131 10.04 10.36 -3.20
N GLN A 132 9.89 10.64 -4.47
CA GLN A 132 8.81 11.45 -5.04
C GLN A 132 8.13 10.76 -6.22
N THR A 133 8.90 10.03 -7.01
CA THR A 133 8.41 9.34 -8.20
C THR A 133 8.07 7.89 -7.86
N LEU A 134 6.86 7.47 -8.24
CA LEU A 134 6.38 6.12 -8.09
C LEU A 134 6.01 5.56 -9.47
N TYR A 135 6.34 4.28 -9.71
CA TYR A 135 5.92 3.53 -10.88
C TYR A 135 5.06 2.34 -10.47
N THR A 136 4.05 2.04 -11.25
CA THR A 136 3.18 0.88 -11.04
C THR A 136 2.59 0.40 -12.36
N GLY A 137 2.34 -0.90 -12.49
CA GLY A 137 1.63 -1.50 -13.61
C GLY A 137 0.23 -1.92 -13.21
N ALA A 138 -0.69 -1.96 -14.17
CA ALA A 138 -1.97 -2.63 -13.99
C ALA A 138 -1.89 -4.05 -14.55
N ASP A 139 -2.36 -5.03 -13.78
CA ASP A 139 -2.62 -6.39 -14.26
C ASP A 139 -4.03 -6.45 -14.88
N ASP A 140 -4.11 -5.93 -16.08
CA ASP A 140 -5.31 -5.95 -16.91
C ASP A 140 -4.92 -6.32 -18.34
N PRO A 141 -5.33 -7.51 -18.83
CA PRO A 141 -4.89 -7.98 -20.16
C PRO A 141 -5.45 -7.15 -21.32
N THR A 142 -6.42 -6.30 -21.07
CA THR A 142 -7.10 -5.51 -22.11
C THR A 142 -6.74 -4.02 -22.02
N ASN A 143 -6.67 -3.47 -20.80
CA ASN A 143 -6.49 -2.05 -20.53
C ASN A 143 -5.34 -1.79 -19.56
N GLY A 144 -4.39 -2.72 -19.46
CA GLY A 144 -3.22 -2.59 -18.59
C GLY A 144 -2.23 -1.57 -19.12
N PHE A 145 -1.83 -0.65 -18.26
CA PHE A 145 -0.84 0.38 -18.56
C PHE A 145 0.25 0.40 -17.51
N VAL A 146 1.39 0.97 -17.88
CA VAL A 146 2.40 1.39 -16.92
C VAL A 146 2.12 2.85 -16.55
N TYR A 147 2.06 3.09 -15.25
CA TYR A 147 1.80 4.41 -14.70
C TYR A 147 3.04 4.97 -14.02
N LYS A 148 3.17 6.28 -14.07
CA LYS A 148 4.12 7.06 -13.29
C LYS A 148 3.34 8.09 -12.48
N PHE A 149 3.58 8.12 -11.18
CA PHE A 149 3.04 9.16 -10.30
C PHE A 149 4.19 10.02 -9.76
N ILE A 150 4.00 11.33 -9.73
CA ILE A 150 4.94 12.28 -9.13
C ILE A 150 4.22 12.97 -7.98
N ALA A 151 4.65 12.69 -6.76
CA ALA A 151 4.10 13.31 -5.57
C ALA A 151 4.39 14.82 -5.54
N THR A 152 3.47 15.62 -5.03
CA THR A 152 3.68 17.05 -4.83
C THR A 152 4.80 17.33 -3.83
N THR A 153 4.88 16.52 -2.80
CA THR A 153 5.91 16.59 -1.75
C THR A 153 6.63 15.25 -1.64
N PRO A 154 7.97 15.21 -1.70
CA PRO A 154 8.70 13.96 -1.51
C PRO A 154 8.31 13.25 -0.21
N GLY A 155 8.06 11.94 -0.30
CA GLY A 155 7.65 11.10 0.81
C GLY A 155 6.18 11.20 1.22
N ASN A 156 5.39 12.05 0.55
CA ASN A 156 3.95 12.13 0.77
C ASN A 156 3.21 11.86 -0.54
N PHE A 157 2.57 10.70 -0.65
CA PHE A 157 1.90 10.22 -1.86
C PHE A 157 0.39 10.49 -1.86
N SER A 158 -0.12 11.29 -0.92
CA SER A 158 -1.54 11.69 -0.86
C SER A 158 -1.94 12.69 -1.94
N SER A 159 -0.97 13.39 -2.54
CA SER A 159 -1.22 14.35 -3.61
C SER A 159 -0.10 14.33 -4.65
N GLY A 160 -0.45 14.55 -5.92
CA GLY A 160 0.51 14.53 -7.00
C GLY A 160 -0.14 14.46 -8.37
N GLN A 161 0.66 14.10 -9.37
CA GLN A 161 0.22 13.96 -10.75
C GLN A 161 0.47 12.55 -11.26
N LEU A 162 -0.60 11.92 -11.74
CA LEU A 162 -0.54 10.60 -12.40
C LEU A 162 -0.33 10.78 -13.91
N TYR A 163 0.53 9.96 -14.47
CA TYR A 163 0.82 9.84 -15.90
C TYR A 163 0.66 8.39 -16.34
N VAL A 164 0.25 8.20 -17.58
CA VAL A 164 0.22 6.88 -18.23
C VAL A 164 1.27 6.85 -19.34
N LEU A 165 1.97 5.72 -19.47
CA LEU A 165 2.88 5.49 -20.59
C LEU A 165 2.07 5.20 -21.84
N VAL A 166 2.26 6.04 -22.86
CA VAL A 166 1.72 5.82 -24.20
C VAL A 166 2.89 5.51 -25.14
N THR A 167 2.84 4.36 -25.80
CA THR A 167 3.79 4.01 -26.86
C THR A 167 3.22 4.43 -28.20
N THR A 168 4.01 5.09 -29.00
CA THR A 168 3.66 5.48 -30.41
C THR A 168 4.20 4.45 -31.40
#